data_cc6a1c86fa1f34bf12c91d783476d052
#
_entry.id   cc6a1c86fa1f34bf12c91d783476d052
#
_cell.length_a   1.000
_cell.length_b   1.000
_cell.length_c   1.000
_cell.angle_alpha   90.00
_cell.angle_beta   90.00
_cell.angle_gamma   90.00
#
_symmetry.space_group_name_H-M   'P 1'
#
loop_
_entity.id
_entity.type
_entity.pdbx_description
1 polymer ?
#
loop_
_entity_poly.entity_id
_entity_poly.type
_entity_poly.pdbx_seq_one_letter_code
_entity_poly.pdbx_strand_id
1 'polypeptide(L)'
;MKGIKFYKLPNGKEPVKDWLLDLDKSLRVKIISRIELIYDDNFGDYKKLYSDLYELRFTLGKGYRIYYTIQNDVIVLLLNAGDKSKQSKDIELAKTYLNNIKDNKND
;
A
#
# COMPACT_ATOMS: atom_id res chain seq x y z
N MET A 1 10.86 8.73 12.07
CA MET A 1 10.65 9.09 10.66
C MET A 1 10.61 7.84 9.80
N LYS A 2 9.63 7.72 8.92
CA LYS A 2 9.48 6.55 8.05
C LYS A 2 10.00 6.83 6.65
N GLY A 3 10.48 5.78 5.96
CA GLY A 3 10.69 5.82 4.52
C GLY A 3 9.51 5.17 3.82
N ILE A 4 9.31 5.47 2.56
CA ILE A 4 8.22 4.90 1.76
C ILE A 4 8.80 4.29 0.49
N LYS A 5 8.40 3.05 0.18
CA LYS A 5 8.81 2.36 -1.04
C LYS A 5 7.61 1.72 -1.72
N PHE A 6 7.66 1.61 -3.03
CA PHE A 6 6.70 0.84 -3.80
C PHE A 6 7.20 -0.58 -3.98
N TYR A 7 6.37 -1.55 -3.64
CA TYR A 7 6.68 -2.94 -3.91
C TYR A 7 6.82 -3.15 -5.42
N LYS A 8 7.86 -3.87 -5.81
CA LYS A 8 8.18 -4.16 -7.21
C LYS A 8 8.12 -5.66 -7.43
N LEU A 9 7.34 -6.08 -8.42
CA LEU A 9 7.23 -7.48 -8.81
C LEU A 9 8.50 -7.93 -9.54
N PRO A 10 8.78 -9.25 -9.61
CA PRO A 10 9.93 -9.75 -10.36
C PRO A 10 9.95 -9.29 -11.82
N ASN A 11 8.78 -9.07 -12.43
CA ASN A 11 8.69 -8.57 -13.81
C ASN A 11 8.91 -7.06 -13.94
N GLY A 12 9.20 -6.37 -12.83
CA GLY A 12 9.46 -4.94 -12.81
C GLY A 12 8.26 -4.05 -12.59
N LYS A 13 7.06 -4.60 -12.57
CA LYS A 13 5.84 -3.81 -12.32
C LYS A 13 5.78 -3.37 -10.87
N GLU A 14 5.28 -2.16 -10.66
CA GLU A 14 5.07 -1.58 -9.33
C GLU A 14 3.57 -1.32 -9.15
N PRO A 15 2.83 -2.25 -8.52
CA PRO A 15 1.36 -2.19 -8.51
C PRO A 15 0.77 -0.88 -8.00
N VAL A 16 1.28 -0.34 -6.89
CA VAL A 16 0.73 0.91 -6.34
C VAL A 16 1.08 2.10 -7.23
N LYS A 17 2.30 2.17 -7.73
CA LYS A 17 2.71 3.25 -8.62
C LYS A 17 1.85 3.26 -9.89
N ASP A 18 1.66 2.10 -10.50
CA ASP A 18 0.84 1.96 -11.70
C ASP A 18 -0.61 2.35 -11.41
N TRP A 19 -1.14 1.92 -10.27
CA TRP A 19 -2.49 2.28 -9.86
C TRP A 19 -2.65 3.79 -9.68
N LEU A 20 -1.68 4.45 -9.05
CA LEU A 20 -1.70 5.91 -8.86
C LEU A 20 -1.70 6.63 -10.20
N LEU A 21 -0.90 6.18 -11.16
CA LEU A 21 -0.79 6.81 -12.47
C LEU A 21 -2.09 6.69 -13.29
N ASP A 22 -2.89 5.65 -13.03
CA ASP A 22 -4.18 5.45 -13.70
C ASP A 22 -5.30 6.29 -13.12
N LEU A 23 -5.11 6.88 -11.94
CA LEU A 23 -6.13 7.71 -11.31
C LEU A 23 -6.25 9.07 -11.97
N ASP A 24 -7.46 9.63 -11.88
CA ASP A 24 -7.68 11.04 -12.20
C ASP A 24 -6.70 11.91 -11.41
N LYS A 25 -6.17 12.96 -12.06
CA LYS A 25 -5.12 13.79 -11.48
C LYS A 25 -5.49 14.38 -10.12
N SER A 26 -6.70 14.90 -9.97
CA SER A 26 -7.11 15.53 -8.71
C SER A 26 -7.17 14.52 -7.58
N LEU A 27 -7.63 13.30 -7.87
CA LEU A 27 -7.68 12.22 -6.90
C LEU A 27 -6.28 11.74 -6.54
N ARG A 28 -5.42 11.58 -7.54
CA ARG A 28 -4.02 11.17 -7.34
C ARG A 28 -3.29 12.13 -6.41
N VAL A 29 -3.46 13.43 -6.61
CA VAL A 29 -2.83 14.46 -5.76
C VAL A 29 -3.26 14.30 -4.31
N LYS A 30 -4.55 14.10 -4.07
CA LYS A 30 -5.08 13.93 -2.71
C LYS A 30 -4.52 12.66 -2.04
N ILE A 31 -4.44 11.57 -2.78
CA ILE A 31 -3.92 10.32 -2.23
C ILE A 31 -2.43 10.42 -1.94
N ILE A 32 -1.65 10.98 -2.86
CA ILE A 32 -0.21 11.18 -2.66
C ILE A 32 0.07 12.09 -1.47
N SER A 33 -0.70 13.16 -1.31
CA SER A 33 -0.54 14.07 -0.17
C SER A 33 -0.72 13.33 1.15
N ARG A 34 -1.65 12.40 1.22
CA ARG A 34 -1.87 11.61 2.42
C ARG A 34 -0.74 10.60 2.64
N ILE A 35 -0.24 9.98 1.56
CA ILE A 35 0.90 9.07 1.65
C ILE A 35 2.11 9.80 2.22
N GLU A 36 2.33 11.05 1.80
CA GLU A 36 3.48 11.84 2.26
C GLU A 36 3.47 12.11 3.76
N LEU A 37 2.30 12.15 4.39
CA LEU A 37 2.20 12.31 5.85
C LEU A 37 2.82 11.15 6.61
N ILE A 38 2.96 9.99 5.98
CA ILE A 38 3.56 8.80 6.59
C ILE A 38 5.04 9.05 6.94
N TYR A 39 5.73 9.91 6.19
CA TYR A 39 7.12 10.27 6.53
C TYR A 39 7.22 10.81 7.95
N ASP A 40 6.18 11.48 8.44
CA ASP A 40 6.10 12.01 9.79
C ASP A 40 5.33 11.09 10.74
N ASP A 41 5.22 9.83 10.40
CA ASP A 41 4.50 8.82 11.19
C ASP A 41 2.99 9.07 11.32
N ASN A 42 2.43 9.89 10.44
CA ASN A 42 1.00 10.17 10.41
C ASN A 42 0.32 9.30 9.35
N PHE A 43 -0.30 8.21 9.80
CA PHE A 43 -1.00 7.27 8.91
C PHE A 43 -2.46 7.65 8.66
N GLY A 44 -3.04 8.52 9.51
CA GLY A 44 -4.44 8.89 9.39
C GLY A 44 -5.36 7.69 9.61
N ASP A 45 -6.35 7.52 8.71
CA ASP A 45 -7.31 6.40 8.80
C ASP A 45 -6.66 5.12 8.27
N TYR A 46 -6.27 4.24 9.18
CA TYR A 46 -5.66 2.96 8.83
C TYR A 46 -6.19 1.85 9.71
N LYS A 47 -5.99 0.61 9.27
CA LYS A 47 -6.39 -0.58 10.01
C LYS A 47 -5.33 -1.66 9.90
N LYS A 48 -5.01 -2.30 11.01
CA LYS A 48 -4.15 -3.48 11.00
C LYS A 48 -5.03 -4.69 10.66
N LEU A 49 -4.72 -5.37 9.55
CA LEU A 49 -5.51 -6.53 9.11
C LEU A 49 -4.97 -7.85 9.68
N TYR A 50 -3.64 -7.99 9.66
CA TYR A 50 -2.92 -9.17 10.15
C TYR A 50 -1.62 -8.70 10.78
N SER A 51 -0.81 -9.63 11.28
CA SER A 51 0.42 -9.29 12.01
C SER A 51 1.35 -8.33 11.26
N ASP A 52 1.43 -8.47 9.93
CA ASP A 52 2.34 -7.66 9.10
C ASP A 52 1.64 -6.95 7.96
N LEU A 53 0.31 -6.90 7.97
CA LEU A 53 -0.46 -6.32 6.88
C LEU A 53 -1.39 -5.24 7.38
N TYR A 54 -1.30 -4.08 6.77
CA TYR A 54 -2.09 -2.89 7.11
C TYR A 54 -2.84 -2.36 5.90
N GLU A 55 -3.92 -1.66 6.18
CA GLU A 55 -4.76 -1.02 5.17
C GLU A 55 -4.82 0.47 5.46
N LEU A 56 -4.45 1.29 4.48
CA LEU A 56 -4.63 2.74 4.52
C LEU A 56 -5.93 3.05 3.79
N ARG A 57 -6.85 3.75 4.44
CA ARG A 57 -8.22 3.95 3.96
C ARG A 57 -8.48 5.39 3.56
N PHE A 58 -9.15 5.55 2.42
CA PHE A 58 -9.52 6.84 1.87
C PHE A 58 -11.04 6.86 1.65
N THR A 59 -11.73 7.82 2.24
CA THR A 59 -13.19 7.94 2.12
C THR A 59 -13.61 8.73 0.89
N LEU A 60 -12.68 8.96 -0.04
CA LEU A 60 -12.94 9.68 -1.28
C LEU A 60 -13.56 8.75 -2.33
N GLY A 61 -14.49 9.28 -3.13
CA GLY A 61 -15.06 8.58 -4.28
C GLY A 61 -15.52 7.15 -3.96
N LYS A 62 -14.90 6.16 -4.58
CA LYS A 62 -15.27 4.75 -4.45
C LYS A 62 -14.74 4.07 -3.19
N GLY A 63 -14.12 4.82 -2.29
CA GLY A 63 -13.54 4.24 -1.08
C GLY A 63 -12.25 3.50 -1.40
N TYR A 64 -11.18 4.23 -1.65
CA TYR A 64 -9.90 3.64 -2.05
C TYR A 64 -9.14 3.10 -0.85
N ARG A 65 -8.28 2.11 -1.10
CA ARG A 65 -7.45 1.47 -0.09
C ARG A 65 -6.07 1.17 -0.65
N ILE A 66 -5.04 1.37 0.19
CA ILE A 66 -3.67 0.96 -0.13
C ILE A 66 -3.23 0.00 0.96
N TYR A 67 -2.72 -1.16 0.55
CA TYR A 67 -2.24 -2.19 1.47
C TYR A 67 -0.74 -2.08 1.60
N TYR A 68 -0.24 -2.17 2.83
CA TYR A 68 1.17 -1.98 3.09
C TYR A 68 1.66 -2.84 4.24
N THR A 69 2.98 -3.01 4.31
CA THR A 69 3.67 -3.59 5.44
C THR A 69 4.75 -2.62 5.91
N ILE A 70 5.27 -2.83 7.11
CA ILE A 70 6.36 -2.00 7.64
C ILE A 70 7.56 -2.90 7.87
N GLN A 71 8.70 -2.52 7.26
CA GLN A 71 9.95 -3.28 7.37
C GLN A 71 10.89 -2.59 8.33
N ASN A 72 11.41 -3.35 9.29
CA ASN A 72 12.40 -2.85 10.29
C ASN A 72 11.92 -1.59 11.02
N ASP A 73 10.62 -1.45 11.22
CA ASP A 73 9.98 -0.31 11.89
C ASP A 73 10.17 1.04 11.21
N VAL A 74 10.83 1.08 10.06
CA VAL A 74 11.17 2.37 9.40
C VAL A 74 10.71 2.48 7.95
N ILE A 75 10.54 1.37 7.23
CA ILE A 75 10.18 1.42 5.82
C ILE A 75 8.74 0.93 5.61
N VAL A 76 7.90 1.82 5.12
CA VAL A 76 6.53 1.49 4.72
C VAL A 76 6.57 1.05 3.26
N LEU A 77 6.29 -0.23 3.03
CA LEU A 77 6.30 -0.82 1.69
C LEU A 77 4.87 -0.92 1.19
N LEU A 78 4.53 -0.16 0.16
CA LEU A 78 3.19 -0.14 -0.42
C LEU A 78 3.07 -1.31 -1.40
N LEU A 79 2.16 -2.25 -1.08
CA LEU A 79 2.05 -3.53 -1.80
C LEU A 79 1.14 -3.47 -3.01
N ASN A 80 -0.11 -3.08 -2.79
CA ASN A 80 -1.11 -2.96 -3.84
C ASN A 80 -2.24 -2.04 -3.38
N ALA A 81 -3.15 -1.73 -4.28
CA ALA A 81 -4.21 -0.77 -4.00
C ALA A 81 -5.44 -1.08 -4.86
N GLY A 82 -6.59 -0.55 -4.45
CA GLY A 82 -7.83 -0.69 -5.17
C GLY A 82 -8.96 0.06 -4.49
N ASP A 83 -10.18 -0.12 -4.99
CA ASP A 83 -11.35 0.46 -4.35
C ASP A 83 -12.06 -0.58 -3.46
N LYS A 84 -13.09 -0.12 -2.75
CA LYS A 84 -13.85 -0.94 -1.81
C LYS A 84 -14.44 -2.20 -2.45
N SER A 85 -14.84 -2.14 -3.71
CA SER A 85 -15.49 -3.27 -4.39
C SER A 85 -14.56 -4.47 -4.58
N LYS A 86 -13.24 -4.25 -4.56
CA LYS A 86 -12.24 -5.30 -4.77
C LYS A 86 -11.48 -5.64 -3.48
N GLN A 87 -11.95 -5.17 -2.34
CA GLN A 87 -11.21 -5.27 -1.08
C GLN A 87 -10.77 -6.70 -0.74
N SER A 88 -11.68 -7.66 -0.78
CA SER A 88 -11.35 -9.05 -0.43
C SER A 88 -10.25 -9.64 -1.32
N LYS A 89 -10.38 -9.41 -2.62
CA LYS A 89 -9.43 -9.88 -3.62
C LYS A 89 -8.06 -9.22 -3.44
N ASP A 90 -8.07 -7.92 -3.19
CA ASP A 90 -6.84 -7.16 -3.01
C ASP A 90 -6.12 -7.53 -1.73
N ILE A 91 -6.85 -7.86 -0.66
CA ILE A 91 -6.25 -8.33 0.59
C ILE A 91 -5.53 -9.67 0.36
N GLU A 92 -6.16 -10.60 -0.37
CA GLU A 92 -5.52 -11.88 -0.69
C GLU A 92 -4.27 -11.70 -1.53
N LEU A 93 -4.30 -10.77 -2.48
CA LEU A 93 -3.14 -10.44 -3.30
C LEU A 93 -2.02 -9.85 -2.44
N ALA A 94 -2.37 -8.96 -1.51
CA ALA A 94 -1.39 -8.37 -0.58
C ALA A 94 -0.70 -9.45 0.25
N LYS A 95 -1.46 -10.44 0.72
CA LYS A 95 -0.90 -11.58 1.46
C LYS A 95 0.10 -12.37 0.61
N THR A 96 -0.23 -12.59 -0.66
CA THR A 96 0.65 -13.28 -1.59
C THR A 96 1.97 -12.52 -1.76
N TYR A 97 1.90 -11.22 -1.96
CA TYR A 97 3.09 -10.39 -2.08
C TYR A 97 3.94 -10.44 -0.80
N LEU A 98 3.28 -10.38 0.34
CA LEU A 98 3.96 -10.42 1.63
C LEU A 98 4.68 -11.75 1.84
N ASN A 99 4.04 -12.86 1.47
CA ASN A 99 4.66 -14.18 1.55
C ASN A 99 5.89 -14.28 0.62
N ASN A 100 5.80 -13.74 -0.58
CA ASN A 100 6.92 -13.72 -1.52
C ASN A 100 8.10 -12.93 -0.97
N ILE A 101 7.84 -11.81 -0.31
CA ILE A 101 8.88 -11.00 0.33
C ILE A 101 9.56 -11.79 1.45
N LYS A 102 8.79 -12.48 2.28
CA LYS A 102 9.31 -13.29 3.38
C LYS A 102 10.15 -14.47 2.88
N ASP A 103 9.69 -15.14 1.84
CA ASP A 103 10.42 -16.26 1.24
C ASP A 103 11.76 -15.82 0.68
N ASN A 104 11.80 -14.66 0.01
CA ASN A 104 13.04 -14.11 -0.55
C ASN A 104 14.04 -13.73 0.54
N LYS A 105 13.58 -13.33 1.72
CA LYS A 105 14.46 -12.97 2.84
C LYS A 105 15.14 -14.17 3.47
N ASN A 106 14.60 -15.35 3.29
CA ASN A 106 15.12 -16.58 3.90
C ASN A 106 16.16 -17.28 3.01
N ASP A 107 16.40 -16.74 1.84
CA ASP A 107 17.41 -17.28 0.92
C ASP A 107 18.85 -16.78 1.29
#